data_3304081ffa06efe578e8a27286096481
#
_entry.id   3304081ffa06efe578e8a27286096481
#
_cell.length_a   1.000
_cell.length_b   1.000
_cell.length_c   1.000
_cell.angle_alpha   90.00
_cell.angle_beta   90.00
_cell.angle_gamma   90.00
#
_symmetry.space_group_name_H-M   'P 1'
#
loop_
_entity.id
_entity.type
_entity.pdbx_description
1 polymer ?
#
loop_
_entity_poly.entity_id
_entity_poly.type
_entity_poly.pdbx_seq_one_letter_code
_entity_poly.pdbx_strand_id
1 'polypeptide(L)'
;ITNMDMRNYEFFGLSGVGKSFLLRKLINNDELDKKYKAKIFTYKSLLYWDLYKKKKINYFSFYLLDNFFFYDQGKNLNLFILIFVSIFKKFYLKIFNINIKISFNKKEKESFWPFYKKYLKHAKKIKNTEIAKWLISDIYSFYLLKNSYKKCLLIDSEGLIQRILSLHQRANLKYLELKQLIRLCPKPKKIFFI
;
A
#
# COMPACT_ATOMS: atom_id res chain seq x y z
N ILE A 1 5.81 -28.61 -9.41
CA ILE A 1 5.07 -27.52 -8.72
C ILE A 1 6.04 -26.36 -8.69
N THR A 2 5.98 -25.52 -9.73
CA THR A 2 6.80 -24.32 -9.82
C THR A 2 6.46 -23.39 -8.66
N ASN A 3 7.46 -23.06 -7.83
CA ASN A 3 7.39 -22.02 -6.82
C ASN A 3 6.82 -20.74 -7.46
N MET A 4 5.54 -20.48 -7.23
CA MET A 4 4.93 -19.22 -7.64
C MET A 4 5.51 -18.14 -6.72
N ASP A 5 6.61 -17.55 -7.16
CA ASP A 5 7.25 -16.44 -6.51
C ASP A 5 6.27 -15.28 -6.31
N MET A 6 6.26 -14.76 -5.11
CA MET A 6 5.53 -13.55 -4.74
C MET A 6 5.84 -12.42 -5.74
N ARG A 7 4.79 -11.84 -6.35
CA ARG A 7 4.92 -10.79 -7.36
C ARG A 7 4.58 -9.43 -6.76
N ASN A 8 5.53 -8.86 -6.03
CA ASN A 8 5.41 -7.51 -5.49
C ASN A 8 6.41 -6.60 -6.20
N TYR A 9 5.90 -5.58 -6.87
CA TYR A 9 6.66 -4.60 -7.62
C TYR A 9 6.34 -3.19 -7.11
N GLU A 10 7.37 -2.38 -6.92
CA GLU A 10 7.23 -1.00 -6.49
C GLU A 10 7.82 -0.05 -7.51
N PHE A 11 7.11 1.02 -7.82
CA PHE A 11 7.65 2.15 -8.56
C PHE A 11 8.34 3.11 -7.61
N PHE A 12 9.56 3.46 -7.97
CA PHE A 12 10.40 4.35 -7.21
C PHE A 12 10.75 5.59 -8.04
N GLY A 13 10.69 6.77 -7.42
CA GLY A 13 11.06 8.01 -8.08
C GLY A 13 10.54 9.23 -7.32
N LEU A 14 10.91 10.41 -7.78
CA LEU A 14 10.48 11.66 -7.20
C LEU A 14 8.96 11.86 -7.30
N SER A 15 8.41 12.72 -6.46
CA SER A 15 7.02 13.15 -6.60
C SER A 15 6.84 13.86 -7.95
N GLY A 16 5.72 13.58 -8.63
CA GLY A 16 5.41 14.22 -9.92
C GLY A 16 5.98 13.55 -11.18
N VAL A 17 6.87 12.57 -11.09
CA VAL A 17 7.48 11.90 -12.27
C VAL A 17 6.55 10.94 -13.02
N GLY A 18 5.26 10.91 -12.71
CA GLY A 18 4.29 10.10 -13.46
C GLY A 18 4.08 8.66 -12.97
N LYS A 19 4.60 8.28 -11.79
CA LYS A 19 4.39 6.93 -11.21
C LYS A 19 2.94 6.49 -11.20
N SER A 20 2.05 7.35 -10.71
CA SER A 20 0.61 7.05 -10.64
C SER A 20 -0.05 6.94 -12.02
N PHE A 21 0.46 7.65 -13.01
CA PHE A 21 0.00 7.54 -14.40
C PHE A 21 0.40 6.18 -14.99
N LEU A 22 1.66 5.76 -14.80
CA LEU A 22 2.12 4.45 -15.25
C LEU A 22 1.40 3.31 -14.54
N LEU A 23 1.21 3.43 -13.23
CA LEU A 23 0.45 2.44 -12.46
C LEU A 23 -0.96 2.26 -13.02
N ARG A 24 -1.65 3.36 -13.37
CA ARG A 24 -2.98 3.30 -14.00
C ARG A 24 -2.97 2.63 -15.35
N LYS A 25 -2.02 3.00 -16.22
CA LYS A 25 -1.87 2.32 -17.51
C LYS A 25 -1.67 0.82 -17.34
N LEU A 26 -0.87 0.41 -16.34
CA LEU A 26 -0.63 -1.01 -16.07
C LEU A 26 -1.86 -1.72 -15.53
N ILE A 27 -2.61 -1.08 -14.61
CA ILE A 27 -3.81 -1.70 -14.02
C ILE A 27 -4.96 -1.78 -15.03
N ASN A 28 -5.09 -0.79 -15.90
CA ASN A 28 -6.14 -0.77 -16.93
C ASN A 28 -5.75 -1.52 -18.20
N ASN A 29 -4.60 -2.17 -18.22
CA ASN A 29 -4.15 -2.94 -19.37
C ASN A 29 -4.59 -4.39 -19.25
N ASP A 30 -5.70 -4.73 -19.91
CA ASP A 30 -6.26 -6.10 -19.99
C ASP A 30 -5.24 -7.14 -20.48
N GLU A 31 -4.22 -6.73 -21.25
CA GLU A 31 -3.17 -7.63 -21.71
C GLU A 31 -2.30 -8.15 -20.58
N LEU A 32 -2.06 -7.33 -19.53
CA LEU A 32 -1.32 -7.77 -18.36
C LEU A 32 -2.10 -8.81 -17.56
N ASP A 33 -3.39 -8.62 -17.36
CA ASP A 33 -4.27 -9.59 -16.70
C ASP A 33 -4.28 -10.93 -17.49
N LYS A 34 -4.36 -10.86 -18.82
CA LYS A 34 -4.29 -12.04 -19.69
C LYS A 34 -2.91 -12.69 -19.66
N LYS A 35 -1.83 -11.90 -19.77
CA LYS A 35 -0.45 -12.38 -19.80
C LYS A 35 -0.03 -13.05 -18.49
N TYR A 36 -0.40 -12.46 -17.36
CA TYR A 36 0.02 -12.97 -16.06
C TYR A 36 -1.02 -13.88 -15.41
N LYS A 37 -2.25 -13.95 -15.97
CA LYS A 37 -3.39 -14.69 -15.39
C LYS A 37 -3.54 -14.37 -13.88
N ALA A 38 -3.31 -13.12 -13.52
CA ALA A 38 -3.21 -12.68 -12.15
C ALA A 38 -3.93 -11.34 -11.97
N LYS A 39 -4.78 -11.24 -10.95
CA LYS A 39 -5.42 -9.97 -10.61
C LYS A 39 -4.38 -9.00 -10.05
N ILE A 40 -4.39 -7.77 -10.56
CA ILE A 40 -3.47 -6.72 -10.16
C ILE A 40 -4.09 -5.90 -9.02
N PHE A 41 -3.31 -5.63 -7.99
CA PHE A 41 -3.71 -4.83 -6.83
C PHE A 41 -2.65 -3.79 -6.47
N THR A 42 -3.09 -2.69 -5.85
CA THR A 42 -2.25 -1.85 -5.00
C THR A 42 -2.27 -2.39 -3.57
N TYR A 43 -1.42 -1.86 -2.67
CA TYR A 43 -1.47 -2.22 -1.24
C TYR A 43 -2.85 -1.99 -0.64
N LYS A 44 -3.49 -0.88 -0.98
CA LYS A 44 -4.81 -0.52 -0.45
C LYS A 44 -5.93 -1.35 -1.05
N SER A 45 -5.93 -1.56 -2.37
CA SER A 45 -6.97 -2.34 -3.04
C SER A 45 -6.94 -3.82 -2.60
N LEU A 46 -5.75 -4.37 -2.35
CA LEU A 46 -5.63 -5.72 -1.81
C LEU A 46 -6.23 -5.84 -0.40
N LEU A 47 -6.00 -4.83 0.46
CA LEU A 47 -6.60 -4.79 1.78
C LEU A 47 -8.14 -4.79 1.71
N TYR A 48 -8.74 -3.96 0.85
CA TYR A 48 -10.21 -3.91 0.71
C TYR A 48 -10.77 -5.18 0.08
N TRP A 49 -10.05 -5.77 -0.86
CA TRP A 49 -10.40 -7.07 -1.43
C TRP A 49 -10.43 -8.17 -0.36
N ASP A 50 -9.44 -8.21 0.53
CA ASP A 50 -9.40 -9.17 1.64
C ASP A 50 -10.58 -8.97 2.60
N LEU A 51 -10.92 -7.71 2.94
CA LEU A 51 -12.08 -7.39 3.75
C LEU A 51 -13.40 -7.84 3.11
N TYR A 52 -13.53 -7.64 1.79
CA TYR A 52 -14.69 -8.12 1.03
C TYR A 52 -14.77 -9.65 1.03
N LYS A 53 -13.68 -10.33 0.72
CA LYS A 53 -13.63 -11.81 0.75
C LYS A 53 -13.95 -12.41 2.12
N LYS A 54 -13.58 -11.76 3.19
CA LYS A 54 -13.91 -12.12 4.57
C LYS A 54 -15.32 -11.67 5.00
N LYS A 55 -16.15 -11.17 4.09
CA LYS A 55 -17.50 -10.65 4.34
C LYS A 55 -17.57 -9.55 5.42
N LYS A 56 -16.46 -8.83 5.64
CA LYS A 56 -16.40 -7.68 6.56
C LYS A 56 -16.94 -6.40 5.94
N ILE A 57 -16.95 -6.33 4.62
CA ILE A 57 -17.58 -5.26 3.84
C ILE A 57 -18.38 -5.89 2.71
N ASN A 58 -19.46 -5.24 2.26
CA ASN A 58 -20.21 -5.68 1.10
C ASN A 58 -19.55 -5.25 -0.21
N TYR A 59 -20.05 -5.76 -1.35
CA TYR A 59 -19.49 -5.46 -2.67
C TYR A 59 -19.55 -3.96 -2.99
N PHE A 60 -20.64 -3.27 -2.65
CA PHE A 60 -20.78 -1.85 -2.90
C PHE A 60 -19.72 -1.03 -2.13
N SER A 61 -19.49 -1.39 -0.86
CA SER A 61 -18.44 -0.78 -0.04
C SER A 61 -17.06 -1.02 -0.61
N PHE A 62 -16.79 -2.25 -1.05
CA PHE A 62 -15.53 -2.58 -1.71
C PHE A 62 -15.35 -1.76 -2.98
N TYR A 63 -16.37 -1.72 -3.85
CA TYR A 63 -16.34 -0.97 -5.10
C TYR A 63 -16.08 0.52 -4.88
N LEU A 64 -16.76 1.15 -3.92
CA LEU A 64 -16.53 2.54 -3.57
C LEU A 64 -15.10 2.77 -3.06
N LEU A 65 -14.63 1.98 -2.11
CA LEU A 65 -13.31 2.13 -1.52
C LEU A 65 -12.21 1.90 -2.56
N ASP A 66 -12.35 0.91 -3.43
CA ASP A 66 -11.39 0.60 -4.48
C ASP A 66 -11.33 1.73 -5.53
N ASN A 67 -12.50 2.18 -6.00
CA ASN A 67 -12.56 3.27 -6.97
C ASN A 67 -12.08 4.61 -6.40
N PHE A 68 -12.38 4.93 -5.14
CA PHE A 68 -11.89 6.15 -4.52
C PHE A 68 -10.34 6.18 -4.45
N PHE A 69 -9.69 5.04 -4.25
CA PHE A 69 -8.22 4.99 -4.26
C PHE A 69 -7.63 5.07 -5.66
N PHE A 70 -8.30 4.52 -6.67
CA PHE A 70 -7.90 4.69 -8.07
C PHE A 70 -8.19 6.10 -8.58
N TYR A 71 -9.25 6.75 -8.11
CA TYR A 71 -9.59 8.12 -8.50
C TYR A 71 -8.60 9.14 -7.94
N ASP A 72 -8.11 8.96 -6.72
CA ASP A 72 -7.16 9.88 -6.06
C ASP A 72 -5.80 9.93 -6.78
N GLN A 73 -5.52 8.99 -7.67
CA GLN A 73 -4.25 8.87 -8.38
C GLN A 73 -4.25 9.48 -9.80
N GLY A 74 -5.22 10.33 -10.19
CA GLY A 74 -5.04 11.19 -11.38
C GLY A 74 -6.09 11.30 -12.43
N LYS A 75 -7.30 11.40 -12.15
CA LYS A 75 -8.15 12.23 -13.00
C LYS A 75 -8.02 13.67 -12.51
N ASN A 76 -8.03 14.65 -13.42
CA ASN A 76 -8.24 16.06 -13.10
C ASN A 76 -9.65 16.23 -12.51
N LEU A 77 -9.85 15.70 -11.31
CA LEU A 77 -11.08 15.87 -10.59
C LEU A 77 -11.07 17.29 -10.04
N ASN A 78 -12.17 17.99 -10.30
CA ASN A 78 -12.45 19.28 -9.69
C ASN A 78 -12.20 19.14 -8.16
N LEU A 79 -11.50 20.11 -7.58
CA LEU A 79 -11.13 20.15 -6.15
C LEU A 79 -12.33 19.85 -5.24
N PHE A 80 -13.54 20.29 -5.63
CA PHE A 80 -14.79 19.97 -4.94
C PHE A 80 -15.10 18.48 -4.85
N ILE A 81 -14.85 17.73 -5.92
CA ILE A 81 -15.08 16.26 -5.92
C ILE A 81 -14.08 15.59 -5.01
N LEU A 82 -12.81 16.01 -4.99
CA LEU A 82 -11.78 15.46 -4.09
C LEU A 82 -12.12 15.71 -2.61
N ILE A 83 -12.59 16.91 -2.27
CA ILE A 83 -13.03 17.24 -0.90
C ILE A 83 -14.25 16.41 -0.52
N PHE A 84 -15.25 16.32 -1.41
CA PHE A 84 -16.47 15.53 -1.17
C PHE A 84 -16.14 14.04 -0.96
N VAL A 85 -15.29 13.47 -1.82
CA VAL A 85 -14.79 12.09 -1.71
C VAL A 85 -14.07 11.87 -0.38
N SER A 86 -13.22 12.81 0.03
CA SER A 86 -12.47 12.70 1.30
C SER A 86 -13.38 12.74 2.52
N ILE A 87 -14.38 13.63 2.52
CA ILE A 87 -15.39 13.75 3.58
C ILE A 87 -16.28 12.50 3.61
N PHE A 88 -16.79 12.09 2.45
CA PHE A 88 -17.62 10.91 2.31
C PHE A 88 -16.91 9.63 2.78
N LYS A 89 -15.64 9.47 2.46
CA LYS A 89 -14.82 8.35 2.93
C LYS A 89 -14.70 8.31 4.44
N LYS A 90 -14.38 9.45 5.08
CA LYS A 90 -14.30 9.53 6.56
C LYS A 90 -15.63 9.20 7.20
N PHE A 91 -16.71 9.76 6.66
CA PHE A 91 -18.05 9.55 7.12
C PHE A 91 -18.51 8.10 6.93
N TYR A 92 -18.25 7.52 5.75
CA TYR A 92 -18.56 6.15 5.42
C TYR A 92 -17.85 5.15 6.33
N LEU A 93 -16.52 5.30 6.52
CA LEU A 93 -15.76 4.44 7.42
C LEU A 93 -16.24 4.53 8.87
N LYS A 94 -16.72 5.70 9.29
CA LYS A 94 -17.28 5.92 10.63
C LYS A 94 -18.68 5.33 10.80
N ILE A 95 -19.61 5.54 9.83
CA ILE A 95 -20.98 5.02 9.89
C ILE A 95 -21.01 3.49 9.87
N PHE A 96 -20.22 2.87 9.01
CA PHE A 96 -20.22 1.42 8.88
C PHE A 96 -19.32 0.73 9.90
N ASN A 97 -18.75 1.48 10.86
CA ASN A 97 -17.85 0.92 11.89
C ASN A 97 -16.81 -0.04 11.30
N ILE A 98 -16.30 0.28 10.08
CA ILE A 98 -15.31 -0.54 9.41
C ILE A 98 -13.99 -0.41 10.18
N ASN A 99 -13.94 -1.09 11.31
CA ASN A 99 -12.74 -1.24 12.10
C ASN A 99 -11.83 -2.22 11.36
N ILE A 100 -10.91 -1.69 10.56
CA ILE A 100 -9.90 -2.51 9.88
C ILE A 100 -8.96 -3.06 10.95
N LYS A 101 -9.40 -4.14 11.59
CA LYS A 101 -8.58 -4.83 12.58
C LYS A 101 -7.48 -5.59 11.85
N ILE A 102 -6.33 -4.95 11.70
CA ILE A 102 -5.13 -5.57 11.17
C ILE A 102 -4.60 -6.54 12.22
N SER A 103 -4.54 -7.82 11.86
CA SER A 103 -3.98 -8.86 12.73
C SER A 103 -2.86 -9.60 12.01
N PHE A 104 -1.73 -9.71 12.67
CA PHE A 104 -0.58 -10.48 12.18
C PHE A 104 -0.40 -11.71 13.04
N ASN A 105 0.02 -12.82 12.45
CA ASN A 105 0.47 -13.97 13.22
C ASN A 105 1.82 -13.69 13.91
N LYS A 106 2.25 -14.57 14.83
CA LYS A 106 3.48 -14.40 15.62
C LYS A 106 4.72 -14.26 14.72
N LYS A 107 4.87 -15.15 13.74
CA LYS A 107 6.01 -15.19 12.81
C LYS A 107 6.10 -13.91 11.96
N GLU A 108 4.97 -13.42 11.47
CA GLU A 108 4.91 -12.15 10.74
C GLU A 108 5.35 -10.98 11.62
N LYS A 109 4.81 -10.90 12.85
CA LYS A 109 5.20 -9.85 13.80
C LYS A 109 6.71 -9.87 14.08
N GLU A 110 7.28 -11.02 14.37
CA GLU A 110 8.71 -11.15 14.60
C GLU A 110 9.55 -10.67 13.41
N SER A 111 9.07 -10.94 12.19
CA SER A 111 9.76 -10.56 10.95
C SER A 111 9.79 -9.06 10.68
N PHE A 112 8.69 -8.33 10.86
CA PHE A 112 8.62 -6.91 10.50
C PHE A 112 8.70 -5.95 11.69
N TRP A 113 8.49 -6.42 12.92
CA TRP A 113 8.38 -5.57 14.10
C TRP A 113 9.62 -4.72 14.38
N PRO A 114 10.85 -5.23 14.21
CA PRO A 114 12.05 -4.40 14.33
C PRO A 114 12.06 -3.22 13.38
N PHE A 115 11.64 -3.42 12.13
CA PHE A 115 11.48 -2.37 11.14
C PHE A 115 10.43 -1.35 11.56
N TYR A 116 9.21 -1.82 11.89
CA TYR A 116 8.10 -0.96 12.28
C TYR A 116 8.40 -0.13 13.52
N LYS A 117 8.96 -0.72 14.58
CA LYS A 117 9.37 0.01 15.78
C LYS A 117 10.33 1.15 15.48
N LYS A 118 11.32 0.87 14.63
CA LYS A 118 12.32 1.86 14.25
C LYS A 118 11.70 2.99 13.43
N TYR A 119 10.88 2.65 12.47
CA TYR A 119 10.12 3.63 11.67
C TYR A 119 9.23 4.51 12.56
N LEU A 120 8.45 3.90 13.47
CA LEU A 120 7.57 4.59 14.40
C LEU A 120 8.35 5.56 15.32
N LYS A 121 9.55 5.17 15.78
CA LYS A 121 10.42 6.04 16.58
C LYS A 121 10.74 7.35 15.84
N HIS A 122 11.09 7.27 14.57
CA HIS A 122 11.37 8.46 13.76
C HIS A 122 10.09 9.24 13.41
N ALA A 123 8.98 8.56 13.12
CA ALA A 123 7.69 9.21 12.89
C ALA A 123 7.21 10.02 14.12
N LYS A 124 7.45 9.51 15.34
CA LYS A 124 7.16 10.22 16.58
C LYS A 124 8.03 11.47 16.75
N LYS A 125 9.31 11.42 16.38
CA LYS A 125 10.21 12.60 16.45
C LYS A 125 9.69 13.76 15.61
N ILE A 126 9.09 13.50 14.46
CA ILE A 126 8.49 14.53 13.59
C ILE A 126 7.00 14.79 13.89
N LYS A 127 6.50 14.30 15.02
CA LYS A 127 5.09 14.43 15.44
C LYS A 127 4.06 14.00 14.40
N ASN A 128 4.42 13.06 13.53
CA ASN A 128 3.56 12.54 12.45
C ASN A 128 3.42 11.02 12.53
N THR A 129 2.56 10.55 13.42
CA THR A 129 2.31 9.11 13.60
C THR A 129 1.39 8.51 12.53
N GLU A 130 0.68 9.34 11.75
CA GLU A 130 -0.19 8.86 10.68
C GLU A 130 0.59 8.08 9.60
N ILE A 131 1.81 8.52 9.29
CA ILE A 131 2.67 7.80 8.33
C ILE A 131 3.00 6.38 8.79
N ALA A 132 3.07 6.14 10.11
CA ALA A 132 3.28 4.80 10.65
C ALA A 132 2.01 3.94 10.58
N LYS A 133 0.82 4.54 10.65
CA LYS A 133 -0.44 3.82 10.42
C LYS A 133 -0.57 3.40 8.96
N TRP A 134 -0.18 4.24 8.02
CA TRP A 134 -0.14 3.87 6.60
C TRP A 134 0.85 2.74 6.36
N LEU A 135 2.05 2.85 6.91
CA LEU A 135 3.06 1.81 6.78
C LEU A 135 2.58 0.45 7.29
N ILE A 136 1.91 0.39 8.44
CA ILE A 136 1.43 -0.90 8.98
C ILE A 136 0.36 -1.52 8.09
N SER A 137 -0.46 -0.71 7.43
CA SER A 137 -1.44 -1.15 6.44
C SER A 137 -0.75 -1.75 5.20
N ASP A 138 0.30 -1.09 4.70
CA ASP A 138 1.07 -1.55 3.54
C ASP A 138 1.82 -2.86 3.88
N ILE A 139 2.42 -2.97 5.07
CA ILE A 139 3.04 -4.21 5.55
C ILE A 139 2.01 -5.34 5.61
N TYR A 140 0.80 -5.06 6.09
CA TYR A 140 -0.25 -6.08 6.15
C TYR A 140 -0.61 -6.59 4.76
N SER A 141 -0.80 -5.70 3.79
CA SER A 141 -1.08 -6.09 2.40
C SER A 141 0.07 -6.89 1.78
N PHE A 142 1.31 -6.56 2.11
CA PHE A 142 2.48 -7.36 1.71
C PHE A 142 2.38 -8.81 2.22
N TYR A 143 2.00 -9.02 3.50
CA TYR A 143 1.83 -10.36 4.05
C TYR A 143 0.57 -11.06 3.53
N LEU A 144 -0.50 -10.34 3.25
CA LEU A 144 -1.68 -10.89 2.57
C LEU A 144 -1.32 -11.48 1.20
N LEU A 145 -0.54 -10.73 0.40
CA LEU A 145 -0.04 -11.24 -0.88
C LEU A 145 0.77 -12.51 -0.69
N LYS A 146 1.72 -12.48 0.25
CA LYS A 146 2.63 -13.61 0.51
C LYS A 146 1.92 -14.87 0.95
N ASN A 147 0.89 -14.74 1.78
CA ASN A 147 0.26 -15.89 2.45
C ASN A 147 -1.02 -16.35 1.74
N SER A 148 -1.87 -15.43 1.32
CA SER A 148 -3.24 -15.72 0.87
C SER A 148 -3.47 -15.47 -0.61
N TYR A 149 -2.73 -14.53 -1.22
CA TYR A 149 -2.97 -14.06 -2.58
C TYR A 149 -1.77 -14.26 -3.51
N LYS A 150 -1.08 -15.40 -3.38
CA LYS A 150 0.17 -15.72 -4.13
C LYS A 150 0.04 -15.62 -5.65
N LYS A 151 -1.17 -15.79 -6.20
CA LYS A 151 -1.45 -15.68 -7.63
C LYS A 151 -1.70 -14.24 -8.09
N CYS A 152 -1.81 -13.30 -7.17
CA CYS A 152 -2.03 -11.90 -7.49
C CYS A 152 -0.71 -11.18 -7.74
N LEU A 153 -0.79 -10.07 -8.46
CA LEU A 153 0.29 -9.14 -8.71
C LEU A 153 0.06 -7.89 -7.87
N LEU A 154 1.00 -7.53 -7.03
CA LEU A 154 0.96 -6.28 -6.26
C LEU A 154 1.88 -5.27 -6.94
N ILE A 155 1.31 -4.16 -7.38
CA ILE A 155 2.05 -3.03 -7.95
C ILE A 155 1.64 -1.76 -7.22
N ASP A 156 2.59 -1.00 -6.71
CA ASP A 156 2.30 0.25 -6.02
C ASP A 156 3.24 1.38 -6.43
N SER A 157 2.70 2.59 -6.45
CA SER A 157 3.45 3.82 -6.73
C SER A 157 4.10 4.42 -5.47
N GLU A 158 3.68 3.98 -4.29
CA GLU A 158 4.18 4.44 -2.98
C GLU A 158 4.43 3.25 -2.06
N GLY A 159 5.25 2.31 -2.52
CA GLY A 159 5.57 1.10 -1.77
C GLY A 159 6.38 1.35 -0.50
N LEU A 160 6.77 0.25 0.15
CA LEU A 160 7.45 0.29 1.45
C LEU A 160 8.78 1.07 1.40
N ILE A 161 9.53 0.96 0.32
CA ILE A 161 10.80 1.70 0.15
C ILE A 161 10.53 3.19 0.01
N GLN A 162 9.52 3.58 -0.78
CA GLN A 162 9.13 5.00 -0.93
C GLN A 162 8.69 5.61 0.42
N ARG A 163 8.02 4.83 1.28
CA ARG A 163 7.66 5.27 2.65
C ARG A 163 8.89 5.59 3.50
N ILE A 164 9.96 4.79 3.40
CA ILE A 164 11.21 5.04 4.13
C ILE A 164 11.84 6.35 3.68
N LEU A 165 11.86 6.62 2.37
CA LEU A 165 12.44 7.85 1.85
C LEU A 165 11.61 9.08 2.18
N SER A 166 10.28 8.97 2.12
CA SER A 166 9.39 10.04 2.59
C SER A 166 9.63 10.36 4.06
N LEU A 167 9.90 9.34 4.89
CA LEU A 167 10.30 9.54 6.28
C LEU A 167 11.68 10.20 6.37
N HIS A 168 12.67 9.75 5.58
CA HIS A 168 14.00 10.34 5.55
C HIS A 168 13.97 11.83 5.23
N GLN A 169 13.25 12.22 4.17
CA GLN A 169 13.08 13.62 3.77
C GLN A 169 12.48 14.49 4.89
N ARG A 170 11.51 13.96 5.64
CA ARG A 170 10.82 14.70 6.71
C ARG A 170 11.59 14.73 8.02
N ALA A 171 12.28 13.64 8.35
CA ALA A 171 12.95 13.44 9.64
C ALA A 171 14.46 13.72 9.58
N ASN A 172 15.00 14.06 8.40
CA ASN A 172 16.42 14.25 8.15
C ASN A 172 17.27 13.13 8.77
N LEU A 173 16.95 11.88 8.42
CA LEU A 173 17.61 10.70 8.97
C LEU A 173 19.09 10.70 8.57
N LYS A 174 19.97 10.35 9.51
CA LYS A 174 21.37 10.09 9.20
C LYS A 174 21.49 8.86 8.28
N TYR A 175 22.55 8.81 7.46
CA TYR A 175 22.78 7.72 6.52
C TYR A 175 22.67 6.32 7.16
N LEU A 176 23.26 6.14 8.34
CA LEU A 176 23.20 4.85 9.06
C LEU A 176 21.79 4.47 9.48
N GLU A 177 20.96 5.43 9.89
CA GLU A 177 19.55 5.19 10.25
C GLU A 177 18.73 4.80 9.02
N LEU A 178 18.92 5.49 7.90
CA LEU A 178 18.29 5.17 6.61
C LEU A 178 18.70 3.76 6.15
N LYS A 179 19.99 3.46 6.14
CA LYS A 179 20.53 2.14 5.76
C LYS A 179 19.93 1.01 6.61
N GLN A 180 19.79 1.24 7.92
CA GLN A 180 19.17 0.27 8.82
C GLN A 180 17.69 0.06 8.53
N LEU A 181 16.91 1.12 8.26
CA LEU A 181 15.50 1.00 7.87
C LEU A 181 15.34 0.21 6.57
N ILE A 182 16.14 0.53 5.55
CA ILE A 182 16.11 -0.20 4.28
C ILE A 182 16.48 -1.68 4.47
N ARG A 183 17.48 -1.98 5.33
CA ARG A 183 17.89 -3.37 5.60
C ARG A 183 16.80 -4.20 6.27
N LEU A 184 16.04 -3.59 7.19
CA LEU A 184 14.99 -4.25 7.96
C LEU A 184 13.64 -4.30 7.22
N CYS A 185 13.47 -3.49 6.18
CA CYS A 185 12.22 -3.41 5.41
C CYS A 185 11.91 -4.74 4.71
N PRO A 186 10.66 -5.21 4.73
CA PRO A 186 10.23 -6.26 3.82
C PRO A 186 10.46 -5.81 2.38
N LYS A 187 11.22 -6.62 1.62
CA LYS A 187 11.68 -6.22 0.28
C LYS A 187 10.67 -6.61 -0.80
N PRO A 188 10.31 -5.69 -1.70
CA PRO A 188 9.62 -6.05 -2.93
C PRO A 188 10.50 -6.94 -3.79
N LYS A 189 9.90 -7.70 -4.70
CA LYS A 189 10.64 -8.55 -5.63
C LYS A 189 11.44 -7.72 -6.63
N LYS A 190 10.87 -6.60 -7.09
CA LYS A 190 11.51 -5.65 -8.01
C LYS A 190 11.13 -4.22 -7.66
N ILE A 191 12.05 -3.32 -7.91
CA ILE A 191 11.85 -1.88 -7.82
C ILE A 191 12.13 -1.32 -9.21
N PHE A 192 11.19 -0.54 -9.74
CA PHE A 192 11.32 0.18 -10.99
C PHE A 192 11.63 1.64 -10.70
N PHE A 193 12.74 2.13 -11.17
CA PHE A 193 13.10 3.55 -11.08
C PHE A 193 12.47 4.28 -12.27
N ILE A 194 11.85 5.45 -11.98
CA ILE A 194 11.19 6.32 -12.95
C ILE A 194 11.76 7.72 -12.80
#